data_b9ea729a6e2299ce33226fd61a9eb387
#
_entry.id   b9ea729a6e2299ce33226fd61a9eb387
#
_cell.length_a   1.000
_cell.length_b   1.000
_cell.length_c   1.000
_cell.angle_alpha   90.00
_cell.angle_beta   90.00
_cell.angle_gamma   90.00
#
_symmetry.space_group_name_H-M   'P 1'
#
loop_
_entity.id
_entity.type
_entity.pdbx_description
1 polymer ?
#
loop_
_entity_poly.entity_id
_entity_poly.type
_entity_poly.pdbx_seq_one_letter_code
_entity_poly.pdbx_strand_id
1 'polypeptide(L)'
;MTKITFNDGMKIYWDHPIEMDDGLILRADIFSPEKVGKYPVIMTYGVYGKWLDFRDGYKPQWDIMVDKFPEVMANSSCKYQNWEVVDPERWVPDGYVCVRIDSRGAGRSPGYLDPFSPRETKDFYNCIEWAAQQEWSNGKIGLNGISYYAINQWQVAELQPPNLAAMCIWEGAHDLYREWAYHGGIYCTYGGNWYKGRCIPRQNGLGMNGYKARINGDYVSGPLTLSNEELGYNRTNMNRDMLSNKLVTDQYWQERIPDFSKITVPVLSAANWGGAITSFSR
;
A
#
# COMPACT_ATOMS: atom_id res chain seq x y z
N MET A 1 9.24 -5.93 -20.26
CA MET A 1 10.27 -6.74 -19.54
C MET A 1 10.61 -6.04 -18.25
N THR A 2 10.79 -6.81 -17.16
CA THR A 2 11.26 -6.27 -15.87
C THR A 2 12.70 -5.75 -16.03
N LYS A 3 12.96 -4.50 -15.61
CA LYS A 3 14.31 -3.98 -15.54
C LYS A 3 14.95 -4.45 -14.23
N ILE A 4 16.12 -5.03 -14.29
CA ILE A 4 16.88 -5.47 -13.10
C ILE A 4 18.13 -4.58 -12.99
N THR A 5 18.40 -4.11 -11.78
CA THR A 5 19.61 -3.37 -11.44
C THR A 5 20.25 -3.94 -10.18
N PHE A 6 21.55 -3.68 -10.03
CA PHE A 6 22.32 -3.98 -8.83
C PHE A 6 22.84 -2.66 -8.29
N ASN A 7 22.27 -2.18 -7.20
CA ASN A 7 22.60 -0.89 -6.60
C ASN A 7 22.50 -0.97 -5.07
N ASP A 8 23.39 -0.29 -4.40
CA ASP A 8 23.36 -0.11 -2.94
C ASP A 8 23.29 -1.44 -2.17
N GLY A 9 23.98 -2.49 -2.68
CA GLY A 9 24.00 -3.83 -2.08
C GLY A 9 22.73 -4.65 -2.32
N MET A 10 21.88 -4.22 -3.24
CA MET A 10 20.59 -4.86 -3.53
C MET A 10 20.44 -5.20 -5.00
N LYS A 11 19.85 -6.37 -5.29
CA LYS A 11 19.29 -6.72 -6.59
C LYS A 11 17.86 -6.21 -6.63
N ILE A 12 17.55 -5.28 -7.54
CA ILE A 12 16.26 -4.61 -7.60
C ILE A 12 15.55 -4.93 -8.90
N TYR A 13 14.33 -5.44 -8.82
CA TYR A 13 13.43 -5.66 -9.94
C TYR A 13 12.44 -4.51 -10.01
N TRP A 14 12.54 -3.71 -11.05
CA TRP A 14 11.69 -2.54 -11.24
C TRP A 14 10.47 -2.85 -12.08
N ASP A 15 9.32 -2.37 -11.63
CA ASP A 15 8.05 -2.43 -12.35
C ASP A 15 7.69 -3.85 -12.82
N HIS A 16 7.96 -4.84 -11.96
CA HIS A 16 7.73 -6.25 -12.22
C HIS A 16 6.23 -6.54 -12.36
N PRO A 17 5.80 -7.25 -13.43
CA PRO A 17 4.39 -7.58 -13.60
C PRO A 17 3.96 -8.71 -12.67
N ILE A 18 2.76 -8.58 -12.10
CA ILE A 18 2.07 -9.63 -11.36
C ILE A 18 0.70 -9.80 -11.99
N GLU A 19 0.42 -10.95 -12.58
CA GLU A 19 -0.87 -11.23 -13.19
C GLU A 19 -1.89 -11.64 -12.13
N MET A 20 -3.05 -10.98 -12.16
CA MET A 20 -4.17 -11.29 -11.29
C MET A 20 -5.09 -12.34 -11.92
N ASP A 21 -6.02 -12.89 -11.13
CA ASP A 21 -6.98 -13.93 -11.53
C ASP A 21 -7.95 -13.52 -12.65
N ASP A 22 -8.07 -12.22 -12.91
CA ASP A 22 -8.87 -11.65 -14.02
C ASP A 22 -8.02 -11.21 -15.23
N GLY A 23 -6.72 -11.55 -15.23
CA GLY A 23 -5.77 -11.21 -16.28
C GLY A 23 -5.22 -9.78 -16.24
N LEU A 24 -5.63 -8.96 -15.26
CA LEU A 24 -5.06 -7.64 -15.08
C LEU A 24 -3.64 -7.75 -14.50
N ILE A 25 -2.73 -6.89 -14.97
CA ILE A 25 -1.34 -6.90 -14.54
C ILE A 25 -1.07 -5.78 -13.53
N LEU A 26 -0.81 -6.15 -12.28
CA LEU A 26 -0.28 -5.23 -11.28
C LEU A 26 1.22 -5.03 -11.44
N ARG A 27 1.75 -4.00 -10.79
CA ARG A 27 3.16 -3.61 -10.88
C ARG A 27 3.81 -3.56 -9.51
N ALA A 28 4.96 -4.22 -9.40
CA ALA A 28 5.72 -4.33 -8.15
C ALA A 28 7.17 -3.89 -8.33
N ASP A 29 7.78 -3.37 -7.26
CA ASP A 29 9.23 -3.31 -7.12
C ASP A 29 9.66 -4.31 -6.05
N ILE A 30 10.73 -5.07 -6.36
CA ILE A 30 11.27 -6.08 -5.46
C ILE A 30 12.73 -5.72 -5.16
N PHE A 31 13.03 -5.53 -3.89
CA PHE A 31 14.37 -5.28 -3.37
C PHE A 31 14.85 -6.54 -2.66
N SER A 32 15.90 -7.18 -3.15
CA SER A 32 16.40 -8.46 -2.68
C SER A 32 17.89 -8.37 -2.36
N PRO A 33 18.41 -9.15 -1.40
CA PRO A 33 19.86 -9.34 -1.29
C PRO A 33 20.48 -9.76 -2.63
N GLU A 34 21.68 -9.27 -2.94
CA GLU A 34 22.41 -9.68 -4.16
C GLU A 34 22.81 -11.15 -4.12
N LYS A 35 23.06 -11.67 -2.93
CA LYS A 35 23.37 -13.09 -2.74
C LYS A 35 22.16 -13.95 -3.07
N VAL A 36 22.36 -14.94 -3.94
CA VAL A 36 21.31 -15.91 -4.26
C VAL A 36 20.91 -16.69 -3.01
N GLY A 37 19.62 -16.74 -2.74
CA GLY A 37 19.06 -17.40 -1.56
C GLY A 37 17.54 -17.31 -1.53
N LYS A 38 16.95 -17.91 -0.49
CA LYS A 38 15.52 -17.81 -0.19
C LYS A 38 15.34 -17.03 1.11
N TYR A 39 14.62 -15.94 1.05
CA TYR A 39 14.47 -14.98 2.14
C TYR A 39 13.01 -14.81 2.56
N PRO A 40 12.74 -14.45 3.83
CA PRO A 40 11.43 -13.97 4.22
C PRO A 40 11.14 -12.65 3.50
N VAL A 41 9.87 -12.42 3.23
CA VAL A 41 9.40 -11.26 2.45
C VAL A 41 8.66 -10.30 3.35
N ILE A 42 8.93 -9.00 3.22
CA ILE A 42 8.10 -7.93 3.78
C ILE A 42 7.40 -7.25 2.62
N MET A 43 6.06 -7.26 2.66
CA MET A 43 5.24 -6.75 1.57
C MET A 43 4.37 -5.59 2.00
N THR A 44 4.25 -4.61 1.09
CA THR A 44 3.24 -3.55 1.12
C THR A 44 2.49 -3.50 -0.20
N TYR A 45 1.20 -3.20 -0.13
CA TYR A 45 0.30 -3.14 -1.28
C TYR A 45 -0.63 -1.93 -1.13
N GLY A 46 -0.69 -1.01 -2.10
CA GLY A 46 -1.60 0.12 -1.95
C GLY A 46 -1.52 1.24 -2.98
N VAL A 47 -2.22 2.32 -2.65
CA VAL A 47 -2.64 3.39 -3.57
C VAL A 47 -1.67 4.57 -3.69
N TYR A 48 -0.59 4.61 -2.92
CA TYR A 48 0.22 5.84 -2.83
C TYR A 48 1.27 5.98 -3.93
N GLY A 49 1.43 4.96 -4.78
CA GLY A 49 2.42 4.96 -5.86
C GLY A 49 3.83 4.59 -5.37
N LYS A 50 4.28 3.38 -5.71
CA LYS A 50 5.57 2.82 -5.27
C LYS A 50 6.81 3.62 -5.70
N TRP A 51 6.66 4.53 -6.65
CA TRP A 51 7.71 5.43 -7.12
C TRP A 51 7.59 6.86 -6.59
N LEU A 52 6.60 7.14 -5.74
CA LEU A 52 6.45 8.47 -5.16
C LEU A 52 7.41 8.64 -3.97
N ASP A 53 8.44 9.43 -4.19
CA ASP A 53 9.41 9.76 -3.14
C ASP A 53 8.72 10.44 -1.95
N PHE A 54 9.14 10.11 -0.73
CA PHE A 54 8.59 10.69 0.49
C PHE A 54 8.63 12.22 0.47
N ARG A 55 9.72 12.80 -0.03
CA ARG A 55 9.90 14.26 -0.14
C ARG A 55 8.88 14.96 -1.02
N ASP A 56 8.39 14.28 -2.05
CA ASP A 56 7.44 14.84 -3.02
C ASP A 56 5.99 14.56 -2.64
N GLY A 57 5.73 13.39 -2.09
CA GLY A 57 4.38 12.98 -1.73
C GLY A 57 3.88 13.56 -0.41
N TYR A 58 4.80 13.76 0.54
CA TYR A 58 4.47 14.10 1.93
C TYR A 58 5.52 15.06 2.53
N LYS A 59 5.79 16.13 1.82
CA LYS A 59 6.83 17.10 2.18
C LYS A 59 6.77 17.62 3.63
N PRO A 60 5.61 18.00 4.21
CA PRO A 60 5.59 18.50 5.59
C PRO A 60 6.09 17.45 6.60
N GLN A 61 5.73 16.16 6.41
CA GLN A 61 6.15 15.07 7.26
C GLN A 61 7.64 14.75 7.06
N TRP A 62 8.12 14.83 5.82
CA TRP A 62 9.54 14.72 5.52
C TRP A 62 10.35 15.80 6.24
N ASP A 63 9.94 17.07 6.13
CA ASP A 63 10.63 18.20 6.77
C ASP A 63 10.68 18.04 8.29
N ILE A 64 9.59 17.60 8.92
CA ILE A 64 9.56 17.30 10.37
C ILE A 64 10.52 16.16 10.73
N MET A 65 10.56 15.09 9.94
CA MET A 65 11.43 13.94 10.18
C MET A 65 12.90 14.38 10.12
N VAL A 66 13.28 15.13 9.11
CA VAL A 66 14.67 15.61 8.93
C VAL A 66 15.09 16.59 10.03
N ASP A 67 14.18 17.50 10.43
CA ASP A 67 14.46 18.54 11.42
C ASP A 67 14.51 17.98 12.85
N LYS A 68 13.54 17.13 13.21
CA LYS A 68 13.34 16.72 14.61
C LYS A 68 13.85 15.32 14.94
N PHE A 69 14.03 14.46 13.94
CA PHE A 69 14.39 13.06 14.10
C PHE A 69 15.48 12.64 13.11
N PRO A 70 16.62 13.37 13.04
CA PRO A 70 17.69 13.10 12.05
C PRO A 70 18.28 11.69 12.18
N GLU A 71 18.21 11.07 13.35
CA GLU A 71 18.65 9.70 13.59
C GLU A 71 17.88 8.67 12.75
N VAL A 72 16.65 8.98 12.33
CA VAL A 72 15.86 8.12 11.42
C VAL A 72 16.53 8.01 10.06
N MET A 73 17.31 9.02 9.65
CA MET A 73 18.04 9.01 8.40
C MET A 73 19.41 8.32 8.51
N ALA A 74 19.88 8.04 9.72
CA ALA A 74 21.14 7.33 9.90
C ALA A 74 21.07 5.93 9.27
N ASN A 75 22.14 5.54 8.54
CA ASN A 75 22.24 4.27 7.83
C ASN A 75 21.23 4.06 6.67
N SER A 76 20.70 5.14 6.09
CA SER A 76 19.93 5.12 4.86
C SER A 76 20.29 6.32 3.99
N SER A 77 20.38 6.14 2.69
CA SER A 77 20.51 7.26 1.75
C SER A 77 19.18 7.98 1.54
N CYS A 78 18.08 7.41 2.03
CA CYS A 78 16.70 7.82 1.79
C CYS A 78 16.29 7.83 0.31
N LYS A 79 17.10 7.22 -0.55
CA LYS A 79 16.87 7.15 -2.00
C LYS A 79 15.64 6.31 -2.37
N TYR A 80 15.37 5.30 -1.54
CA TYR A 80 14.26 4.35 -1.75
C TYR A 80 13.11 4.57 -0.76
N GLN A 81 13.13 5.66 0.01
CA GLN A 81 12.07 5.91 0.99
C GLN A 81 10.79 6.39 0.32
N ASN A 82 9.70 5.69 0.63
CA ASN A 82 8.34 6.09 0.33
C ASN A 82 7.56 6.27 1.64
N TRP A 83 6.39 6.88 1.53
CA TRP A 83 5.51 7.11 2.68
C TRP A 83 4.92 5.82 3.24
N GLU A 84 4.99 5.65 4.56
CA GLU A 84 4.33 4.58 5.33
C GLU A 84 4.79 3.14 5.00
N VAL A 85 5.92 2.95 4.37
CA VAL A 85 6.48 1.63 4.02
C VAL A 85 7.88 1.44 4.57
N VAL A 86 8.33 0.19 4.64
CA VAL A 86 9.69 -0.13 5.11
C VAL A 86 10.76 0.43 4.16
N ASP A 87 11.90 0.83 4.72
CA ASP A 87 13.07 1.25 3.95
C ASP A 87 13.90 0.01 3.57
N PRO A 88 14.03 -0.33 2.27
CA PRO A 88 14.77 -1.52 1.85
C PRO A 88 16.25 -1.45 2.17
N GLU A 89 16.88 -0.25 2.27
CA GLU A 89 18.28 -0.12 2.66
C GLU A 89 18.55 -0.61 4.08
N ARG A 90 17.51 -0.73 4.91
CA ARG A 90 17.60 -1.27 6.28
C ARG A 90 17.27 -2.74 6.37
N TRP A 91 16.26 -3.20 5.62
CA TRP A 91 15.73 -4.55 5.77
C TRP A 91 16.43 -5.59 4.88
N VAL A 92 16.89 -5.17 3.69
CA VAL A 92 17.57 -6.09 2.79
C VAL A 92 18.91 -6.59 3.33
N PRO A 93 19.76 -5.73 3.96
CA PRO A 93 20.98 -6.21 4.60
C PRO A 93 20.77 -7.22 5.72
N ASP A 94 19.60 -7.16 6.40
CA ASP A 94 19.22 -8.11 7.46
C ASP A 94 18.62 -9.41 6.91
N GLY A 95 18.68 -9.62 5.59
CA GLY A 95 18.26 -10.87 4.94
C GLY A 95 16.77 -10.94 4.65
N TYR A 96 16.10 -9.83 4.37
CA TYR A 96 14.72 -9.77 3.91
C TYR A 96 14.65 -9.36 2.44
N VAL A 97 13.59 -9.80 1.78
CA VAL A 97 13.15 -9.21 0.51
C VAL A 97 12.02 -8.22 0.80
N CYS A 98 12.12 -6.99 0.29
CA CYS A 98 11.06 -6.00 0.39
C CYS A 98 10.30 -5.92 -0.94
N VAL A 99 8.98 -6.06 -0.90
CA VAL A 99 8.10 -5.98 -2.08
C VAL A 99 7.12 -4.84 -1.89
N ARG A 100 7.07 -3.93 -2.86
CA ARG A 100 6.13 -2.81 -2.92
C ARG A 100 5.27 -2.93 -4.16
N ILE A 101 3.96 -2.92 -3.99
CA ILE A 101 3.00 -3.14 -5.08
C ILE A 101 2.06 -1.96 -5.17
N ASP A 102 1.93 -1.40 -6.37
CA ASP A 102 0.83 -0.48 -6.65
C ASP A 102 -0.46 -1.26 -6.76
N SER A 103 -1.49 -0.86 -6.02
CA SER A 103 -2.80 -1.50 -6.10
C SER A 103 -3.50 -1.18 -7.42
N ARG A 104 -4.55 -1.94 -7.73
CA ARG A 104 -5.40 -1.76 -8.90
C ARG A 104 -5.82 -0.31 -9.06
N GLY A 105 -5.62 0.26 -10.24
CA GLY A 105 -5.98 1.63 -10.58
C GLY A 105 -5.06 2.72 -10.02
N ALA A 106 -4.01 2.35 -9.27
CA ALA A 106 -3.07 3.30 -8.67
C ALA A 106 -1.65 3.12 -9.21
N GLY A 107 -0.86 4.18 -9.16
CA GLY A 107 0.54 4.15 -9.56
C GLY A 107 0.71 3.60 -10.98
N ARG A 108 1.54 2.57 -11.12
CA ARG A 108 1.81 1.92 -12.42
C ARG A 108 0.83 0.78 -12.74
N SER A 109 -0.04 0.40 -11.80
CA SER A 109 -1.02 -0.67 -11.98
C SER A 109 -2.31 -0.14 -12.61
N PRO A 110 -2.73 -0.68 -13.78
CA PRO A 110 -3.98 -0.29 -14.42
C PRO A 110 -5.22 -0.78 -13.66
N GLY A 111 -6.40 -0.45 -14.16
CA GLY A 111 -7.67 -0.92 -13.63
C GLY A 111 -8.46 0.14 -12.89
N TYR A 112 -9.57 -0.28 -12.30
CA TYR A 112 -10.51 0.59 -11.59
C TYR A 112 -10.01 0.90 -10.18
N LEU A 113 -9.90 2.17 -9.83
CA LEU A 113 -9.43 2.63 -8.52
C LEU A 113 -10.58 2.60 -7.51
N ASP A 114 -10.55 1.63 -6.60
CA ASP A 114 -11.54 1.47 -5.51
C ASP A 114 -10.85 0.98 -4.22
N PRO A 115 -10.27 1.91 -3.44
CA PRO A 115 -9.57 1.57 -2.21
C PRO A 115 -10.46 0.85 -1.20
N PHE A 116 -9.88 -0.12 -0.49
CA PHE A 116 -10.54 -0.97 0.50
C PHE A 116 -11.65 -1.88 -0.06
N SER A 117 -11.80 -1.98 -1.36
CA SER A 117 -12.82 -2.86 -1.96
C SER A 117 -12.47 -4.35 -1.79
N PRO A 118 -13.48 -5.24 -1.84
CA PRO A 118 -13.24 -6.68 -1.85
C PRO A 118 -12.32 -7.12 -3.00
N ARG A 119 -12.38 -6.42 -4.16
CA ARG A 119 -11.49 -6.71 -5.29
C ARG A 119 -10.04 -6.36 -4.95
N GLU A 120 -9.79 -5.21 -4.36
CA GLU A 120 -8.46 -4.80 -3.93
C GLU A 120 -7.88 -5.77 -2.90
N THR A 121 -8.70 -6.22 -1.94
CA THR A 121 -8.33 -7.24 -0.95
C THR A 121 -7.99 -8.58 -1.60
N LYS A 122 -8.74 -9.00 -2.61
CA LYS A 122 -8.47 -10.22 -3.37
C LYS A 122 -7.18 -10.12 -4.18
N ASP A 123 -6.90 -8.99 -4.78
CA ASP A 123 -5.64 -8.73 -5.48
C ASP A 123 -4.45 -8.83 -4.51
N PHE A 124 -4.60 -8.27 -3.31
CA PHE A 124 -3.55 -8.37 -2.28
C PHE A 124 -3.29 -9.82 -1.85
N TYR A 125 -4.36 -10.61 -1.65
CA TYR A 125 -4.24 -12.06 -1.42
C TYR A 125 -3.43 -12.74 -2.52
N ASN A 126 -3.78 -12.49 -3.79
CA ASN A 126 -3.08 -13.07 -4.94
C ASN A 126 -1.60 -12.65 -4.97
N CYS A 127 -1.28 -11.43 -4.59
CA CYS A 127 0.10 -10.94 -4.49
C CYS A 127 0.90 -11.66 -3.39
N ILE A 128 0.29 -11.95 -2.23
CA ILE A 128 0.93 -12.72 -1.15
C ILE A 128 1.29 -14.11 -1.65
N GLU A 129 0.34 -14.81 -2.26
CA GLU A 129 0.55 -16.18 -2.75
C GLU A 129 1.54 -16.22 -3.93
N TRP A 130 1.50 -15.22 -4.82
CA TRP A 130 2.49 -15.06 -5.88
C TRP A 130 3.91 -14.90 -5.33
N ALA A 131 4.10 -14.02 -4.34
CA ALA A 131 5.42 -13.75 -3.76
C ALA A 131 6.01 -14.98 -3.05
N ALA A 132 5.17 -15.78 -2.43
CA ALA A 132 5.58 -17.01 -1.76
C ALA A 132 6.19 -18.06 -2.72
N GLN A 133 5.80 -18.03 -3.98
CA GLN A 133 6.27 -18.97 -5.02
C GLN A 133 7.53 -18.52 -5.74
N GLN A 134 8.03 -17.31 -5.49
CA GLN A 134 9.18 -16.78 -6.20
C GLN A 134 10.50 -17.46 -5.75
N GLU A 135 11.46 -17.54 -6.66
CA GLU A 135 12.77 -18.19 -6.41
C GLU A 135 13.54 -17.59 -5.22
N TRP A 136 13.37 -16.30 -4.99
CA TRP A 136 13.99 -15.56 -3.89
C TRP A 136 13.24 -15.65 -2.56
N SER A 137 12.03 -16.24 -2.56
CA SER A 137 11.16 -16.34 -1.37
C SER A 137 11.35 -17.67 -0.64
N ASN A 138 11.33 -17.64 0.68
CA ASN A 138 11.25 -18.83 1.53
C ASN A 138 9.80 -19.27 1.83
N GLY A 139 8.81 -18.64 1.19
CA GLY A 139 7.38 -18.91 1.38
C GLY A 139 6.75 -18.21 2.59
N LYS A 140 7.49 -17.39 3.34
CA LYS A 140 6.95 -16.66 4.49
C LYS A 140 6.80 -15.18 4.14
N ILE A 141 5.57 -14.71 4.06
CA ILE A 141 5.24 -13.33 3.74
C ILE A 141 4.80 -12.61 5.01
N GLY A 142 5.54 -11.59 5.41
CA GLY A 142 5.15 -10.64 6.45
C GLY A 142 4.59 -9.37 5.84
N LEU A 143 3.59 -8.78 6.47
CA LEU A 143 3.05 -7.47 6.09
C LEU A 143 3.51 -6.42 7.08
N ASN A 144 3.87 -5.25 6.58
CA ASN A 144 4.25 -4.12 7.42
C ASN A 144 3.80 -2.82 6.76
N GLY A 145 3.15 -1.96 7.50
CA GLY A 145 2.71 -0.68 7.00
C GLY A 145 1.96 0.15 8.02
N ILE A 146 1.84 1.44 7.71
CA ILE A 146 1.17 2.43 8.55
C ILE A 146 -0.11 2.87 7.84
N SER A 147 -1.16 3.24 8.59
CA SER A 147 -2.38 3.87 8.08
C SER A 147 -3.09 3.01 7.02
N TYR A 148 -3.20 3.46 5.78
CA TYR A 148 -3.79 2.67 4.69
C TYR A 148 -3.13 1.28 4.55
N TYR A 149 -1.78 1.23 4.58
CA TYR A 149 -1.02 -0.02 4.52
C TYR A 149 -1.14 -0.89 5.78
N ALA A 150 -1.75 -0.39 6.83
CA ALA A 150 -2.11 -1.14 8.03
C ALA A 150 -3.56 -1.65 7.94
N ILE A 151 -4.49 -0.81 7.47
CA ILE A 151 -5.92 -1.13 7.33
C ILE A 151 -6.11 -2.34 6.41
N ASN A 152 -5.49 -2.33 5.23
CA ASN A 152 -5.66 -3.40 4.25
C ASN A 152 -5.05 -4.74 4.68
N GLN A 153 -4.13 -4.75 5.66
CA GLN A 153 -3.62 -5.98 6.25
C GLN A 153 -4.72 -6.74 7.00
N TRP A 154 -5.57 -6.03 7.76
CA TRP A 154 -6.71 -6.67 8.43
C TRP A 154 -7.64 -7.34 7.43
N GLN A 155 -7.97 -6.63 6.34
CA GLN A 155 -8.87 -7.13 5.32
C GLN A 155 -8.32 -8.37 4.61
N VAL A 156 -7.05 -8.38 4.21
CA VAL A 156 -6.47 -9.54 3.52
C VAL A 156 -6.25 -10.73 4.47
N ALA A 157 -5.96 -10.48 5.73
CA ALA A 157 -5.74 -11.55 6.71
C ALA A 157 -7.02 -12.35 7.01
N GLU A 158 -8.20 -11.73 6.91
CA GLU A 158 -9.49 -12.43 7.00
C GLU A 158 -9.63 -13.53 5.93
N LEU A 159 -9.03 -13.32 4.75
CA LEU A 159 -9.03 -14.31 3.67
C LEU A 159 -8.07 -15.49 3.91
N GLN A 160 -7.30 -15.44 5.00
CA GLN A 160 -6.38 -16.50 5.44
C GLN A 160 -5.40 -16.96 4.34
N PRO A 161 -4.58 -16.05 3.74
CA PRO A 161 -3.58 -16.49 2.76
C PRO A 161 -2.64 -17.51 3.38
N PRO A 162 -2.46 -18.72 2.80
CA PRO A 162 -1.65 -19.80 3.39
C PRO A 162 -0.20 -19.41 3.69
N ASN A 163 0.35 -18.47 2.92
CA ASN A 163 1.74 -18.04 3.06
C ASN A 163 1.90 -16.74 3.88
N LEU A 164 0.81 -16.17 4.41
CA LEU A 164 0.88 -15.04 5.33
C LEU A 164 1.42 -15.52 6.70
N ALA A 165 2.59 -15.02 7.08
CA ALA A 165 3.33 -15.48 8.26
C ALA A 165 3.16 -14.58 9.49
N ALA A 166 3.06 -13.27 9.30
CA ALA A 166 2.91 -12.29 10.37
C ALA A 166 2.47 -10.92 9.83
N MET A 167 1.95 -10.07 10.71
CA MET A 167 1.55 -8.70 10.37
C MET A 167 2.07 -7.69 11.39
N CYS A 168 2.54 -6.55 10.89
CA CYS A 168 2.86 -5.37 11.68
C CYS A 168 1.94 -4.22 11.27
N ILE A 169 0.98 -3.92 12.13
CA ILE A 169 -0.09 -2.94 11.92
C ILE A 169 0.20 -1.69 12.74
N TRP A 170 0.58 -0.61 12.06
CA TRP A 170 0.89 0.66 12.68
C TRP A 170 -0.23 1.66 12.38
N GLU A 171 -0.95 2.10 13.41
CA GLU A 171 -2.03 3.10 13.27
C GLU A 171 -3.08 2.73 12.19
N GLY A 172 -3.50 1.47 12.17
CA GLY A 172 -4.51 0.95 11.24
C GLY A 172 -5.89 0.86 11.85
N ALA A 173 -6.89 1.46 11.22
CA ALA A 173 -8.30 1.23 11.54
C ALA A 173 -8.73 -0.17 11.08
N HIS A 174 -9.74 -0.75 11.72
CA HIS A 174 -10.34 -2.00 11.27
C HIS A 174 -11.81 -1.83 10.88
N ASP A 175 -12.52 -0.95 11.56
CA ASP A 175 -13.92 -0.63 11.27
C ASP A 175 -13.99 0.68 10.47
N LEU A 176 -14.02 0.56 9.16
CA LEU A 176 -14.07 1.72 8.26
C LEU A 176 -15.34 2.55 8.43
N TYR A 177 -16.42 1.99 8.98
CA TYR A 177 -17.59 2.76 9.31
C TYR A 177 -17.35 3.63 10.55
N ARG A 178 -16.99 3.03 11.71
CA ARG A 178 -16.90 3.74 13.00
C ARG A 178 -15.64 4.57 13.17
N GLU A 179 -14.53 4.10 12.58
CA GLU A 179 -13.20 4.70 12.78
C GLU A 179 -12.77 5.62 11.64
N TRP A 180 -13.46 5.55 10.49
CA TRP A 180 -13.09 6.31 9.29
C TRP A 180 -14.19 7.27 8.80
N ALA A 181 -15.43 6.78 8.69
CA ALA A 181 -16.50 7.52 8.02
C ALA A 181 -17.53 8.15 8.99
N TYR A 182 -17.93 7.43 10.06
CA TYR A 182 -19.01 7.83 10.93
C TYR A 182 -18.63 7.72 12.41
N HIS A 183 -17.84 8.67 12.91
CA HIS A 183 -17.47 8.73 14.32
C HIS A 183 -18.67 9.02 15.20
N GLY A 184 -19.09 8.04 16.01
CA GLY A 184 -20.29 8.19 16.82
C GLY A 184 -21.57 8.45 16.01
N GLY A 185 -21.63 7.99 14.76
CA GLY A 185 -22.76 8.23 13.87
C GLY A 185 -22.73 9.57 13.12
N ILE A 186 -21.69 10.38 13.33
CA ILE A 186 -21.51 11.66 12.65
C ILE A 186 -20.56 11.49 11.48
N TYR A 187 -20.98 11.86 10.29
CA TYR A 187 -20.16 11.76 9.09
C TYR A 187 -18.88 12.61 9.20
N CYS A 188 -17.75 11.96 8.96
CA CYS A 188 -16.42 12.56 8.91
C CYS A 188 -15.98 12.79 7.48
N THR A 189 -15.61 14.01 7.14
CA THR A 189 -15.17 14.37 5.78
C THR A 189 -13.75 13.89 5.45
N TYR A 190 -13.04 13.33 6.43
CA TYR A 190 -11.65 12.93 6.26
C TYR A 190 -11.45 11.93 5.12
N GLY A 191 -12.23 10.86 5.07
CA GLY A 191 -12.09 9.80 4.05
C GLY A 191 -12.24 10.33 2.62
N GLY A 192 -13.22 11.20 2.39
CA GLY A 192 -13.40 11.85 1.09
C GLY A 192 -12.27 12.81 0.73
N ASN A 193 -11.77 13.57 1.68
CA ASN A 193 -10.64 14.48 1.50
C ASN A 193 -9.33 13.72 1.27
N TRP A 194 -9.08 12.65 2.02
CA TRP A 194 -7.96 11.74 1.83
C TRP A 194 -7.97 11.13 0.42
N TYR A 195 -9.11 10.59 -0.01
CA TYR A 195 -9.25 9.99 -1.34
C TYR A 195 -8.93 11.01 -2.44
N LYS A 196 -9.53 12.21 -2.34
CA LYS A 196 -9.30 13.31 -3.29
C LYS A 196 -7.84 13.77 -3.31
N GLY A 197 -7.21 13.89 -2.14
CA GLY A 197 -5.86 14.46 -2.01
C GLY A 197 -4.74 13.41 -2.13
N ARG A 198 -5.04 12.12 -1.91
CA ARG A 198 -4.03 11.08 -1.83
C ARG A 198 -4.17 9.99 -2.89
N CYS A 199 -5.37 9.56 -3.23
CA CYS A 199 -5.57 8.50 -4.23
C CYS A 199 -5.67 9.05 -5.64
N ILE A 200 -6.55 10.01 -5.88
CA ILE A 200 -6.79 10.57 -7.22
C ILE A 200 -5.51 11.11 -7.88
N PRO A 201 -4.60 11.85 -7.19
CA PRO A 201 -3.37 12.33 -7.81
C PRO A 201 -2.34 11.23 -8.14
N ARG A 202 -2.60 9.98 -7.75
CA ARG A 202 -1.78 8.80 -8.04
C ARG A 202 -2.52 7.75 -8.86
N GLN A 203 -3.70 8.09 -9.37
CA GLN A 203 -4.45 7.20 -10.26
C GLN A 203 -3.63 6.84 -11.49
N ASN A 204 -3.68 5.59 -11.92
CA ASN A 204 -2.98 5.14 -13.13
C ASN A 204 -3.51 5.87 -14.37
N GLY A 205 -2.62 6.16 -15.31
CA GLY A 205 -2.98 6.84 -16.57
C GLY A 205 -2.84 8.36 -16.57
N LEU A 206 -2.44 8.99 -15.46
CA LEU A 206 -2.24 10.44 -15.37
C LEU A 206 -1.01 10.94 -16.15
N GLY A 207 0.00 10.11 -16.38
CA GLY A 207 1.23 10.51 -17.08
C GLY A 207 1.83 11.79 -16.55
N MET A 208 2.09 12.73 -17.44
CA MET A 208 2.69 14.03 -17.13
C MET A 208 1.82 14.94 -16.22
N ASN A 209 0.55 14.63 -16.02
CA ASN A 209 -0.34 15.34 -15.11
C ASN A 209 -0.19 14.86 -13.65
N GLY A 210 0.58 13.79 -13.41
CA GLY A 210 0.91 13.25 -12.10
C GLY A 210 2.33 13.58 -11.64
N TYR A 211 2.77 12.89 -10.58
CA TYR A 211 4.12 13.04 -10.05
C TYR A 211 5.17 12.40 -10.94
N LYS A 212 6.38 12.97 -10.91
CA LYS A 212 7.57 12.42 -11.54
C LYS A 212 8.41 11.69 -10.48
N ALA A 213 8.82 10.48 -10.78
CA ALA A 213 9.63 9.67 -9.87
C ALA A 213 11.09 10.17 -9.83
N ARG A 214 11.63 10.43 -8.65
CA ARG A 214 13.04 10.83 -8.47
C ARG A 214 14.00 9.73 -8.85
N ILE A 215 13.62 8.48 -8.63
CA ILE A 215 14.49 7.33 -8.77
C ILE A 215 14.88 7.03 -10.22
N ASN A 216 14.03 7.36 -11.20
CA ASN A 216 14.26 7.00 -12.59
C ASN A 216 13.77 8.07 -13.60
N GLY A 217 13.10 9.12 -13.14
CA GLY A 217 12.57 10.19 -13.97
C GLY A 217 11.25 9.87 -14.70
N ASP A 218 10.70 8.67 -14.54
CA ASP A 218 9.42 8.27 -15.12
C ASP A 218 8.22 8.83 -14.32
N TYR A 219 7.02 8.65 -14.86
CA TYR A 219 5.79 9.07 -14.18
C TYR A 219 5.34 8.01 -13.16
N VAL A 220 5.07 8.46 -11.92
CA VAL A 220 4.57 7.62 -10.83
C VAL A 220 3.29 6.91 -11.21
N SER A 221 2.38 7.60 -11.89
CA SER A 221 1.07 7.11 -12.31
C SER A 221 1.05 6.45 -13.71
N GLY A 222 2.20 5.96 -14.16
CA GLY A 222 2.34 5.39 -15.51
C GLY A 222 2.25 6.42 -16.63
N PRO A 223 2.21 5.98 -17.89
CA PRO A 223 2.07 6.89 -19.03
C PRO A 223 0.69 7.56 -19.07
N LEU A 224 0.56 8.65 -19.81
CA LEU A 224 -0.73 9.29 -20.09
C LEU A 224 -1.53 8.37 -21.04
N THR A 225 -2.49 7.66 -20.49
CA THR A 225 -3.31 6.69 -21.22
C THR A 225 -4.80 6.97 -21.14
N LEU A 226 -5.22 7.84 -20.22
CA LEU A 226 -6.60 8.17 -19.97
C LEU A 226 -6.82 9.69 -20.04
N SER A 227 -7.90 10.11 -20.69
CA SER A 227 -8.39 11.48 -20.62
C SER A 227 -8.93 11.81 -19.22
N ASN A 228 -9.16 13.08 -18.92
CA ASN A 228 -9.75 13.48 -17.62
C ASN A 228 -11.14 12.87 -17.40
N GLU A 229 -11.92 12.68 -18.45
CA GLU A 229 -13.23 12.06 -18.40
C GLU A 229 -13.13 10.57 -18.09
N GLU A 230 -12.26 9.85 -18.80
CA GLU A 230 -12.00 8.43 -18.56
C GLU A 230 -11.42 8.18 -17.17
N LEU A 231 -10.52 9.03 -16.68
CA LEU A 231 -10.04 8.99 -15.30
C LEU A 231 -11.20 9.10 -14.30
N GLY A 232 -12.19 9.96 -14.59
CA GLY A 232 -13.39 10.11 -13.77
C GLY A 232 -14.24 8.85 -13.69
N TYR A 233 -14.39 8.15 -14.80
CA TYR A 233 -15.16 6.88 -14.88
C TYR A 233 -14.37 5.68 -14.37
N ASN A 234 -13.04 5.75 -14.39
CA ASN A 234 -12.18 4.63 -13.98
C ASN A 234 -11.80 4.68 -12.48
N ARG A 235 -12.68 5.23 -11.67
CA ARG A 235 -12.53 5.25 -10.21
C ARG A 235 -13.86 5.36 -9.50
N THR A 236 -13.92 4.85 -8.27
CA THR A 236 -15.07 5.03 -7.39
C THR A 236 -15.25 6.51 -7.01
N ASN A 237 -16.45 6.89 -6.62
CA ASN A 237 -16.71 8.15 -5.94
C ASN A 237 -16.87 7.88 -4.44
N MET A 238 -15.75 7.67 -3.75
CA MET A 238 -15.75 7.29 -2.33
C MET A 238 -16.60 8.19 -1.45
N ASN A 239 -16.58 9.51 -1.67
CA ASN A 239 -17.39 10.43 -0.87
C ASN A 239 -18.90 10.20 -1.07
N ARG A 240 -19.33 10.02 -2.32
CA ARG A 240 -20.73 9.69 -2.62
C ARG A 240 -21.12 8.35 -2.02
N ASP A 241 -20.24 7.36 -2.15
CA ASP A 241 -20.53 6.00 -1.72
C ASP A 241 -20.62 5.92 -0.19
N MET A 242 -19.75 6.62 0.55
CA MET A 242 -19.87 6.76 1.99
C MET A 242 -21.16 7.47 2.42
N LEU A 243 -21.55 8.57 1.74
CA LEU A 243 -22.77 9.31 2.05
C LEU A 243 -24.05 8.55 1.70
N SER A 244 -23.99 7.64 0.74
CA SER A 244 -25.13 6.81 0.33
C SER A 244 -25.34 5.61 1.27
N ASN A 245 -24.29 5.15 1.95
CA ASN A 245 -24.30 3.99 2.86
C ASN A 245 -24.19 4.47 4.31
N LYS A 246 -25.31 4.86 4.91
CA LYS A 246 -25.36 5.54 6.22
C LYS A 246 -25.40 4.60 7.42
N LEU A 247 -25.70 3.35 7.21
CA LEU A 247 -25.83 2.36 8.29
C LEU A 247 -24.62 1.42 8.27
N VAL A 248 -24.11 1.08 9.43
CA VAL A 248 -23.02 0.09 9.54
C VAL A 248 -23.41 -1.27 8.94
N THR A 249 -24.71 -1.56 8.88
CA THR A 249 -25.26 -2.79 8.28
C THR A 249 -25.37 -2.75 6.76
N ASP A 250 -25.08 -1.61 6.13
CA ASP A 250 -25.08 -1.53 4.66
C ASP A 250 -23.96 -2.41 4.10
N GLN A 251 -24.25 -3.12 3.02
CA GLN A 251 -23.33 -4.06 2.38
C GLN A 251 -21.96 -3.45 2.09
N TYR A 252 -21.94 -2.19 1.67
CA TYR A 252 -20.71 -1.43 1.41
C TYR A 252 -19.71 -1.50 2.58
N TRP A 253 -20.19 -1.39 3.83
CA TRP A 253 -19.34 -1.45 5.02
C TRP A 253 -19.05 -2.88 5.45
N GLN A 254 -20.06 -3.76 5.37
CA GLN A 254 -19.91 -5.17 5.75
C GLN A 254 -18.84 -5.88 4.93
N GLU A 255 -18.68 -5.52 3.67
CA GLU A 255 -17.64 -6.05 2.78
C GLU A 255 -16.24 -5.47 3.03
N ARG A 256 -16.14 -4.43 3.87
CA ARG A 256 -14.89 -3.70 4.16
C ARG A 256 -14.43 -3.79 5.60
N ILE A 257 -15.28 -4.32 6.48
CA ILE A 257 -14.97 -4.55 7.91
C ILE A 257 -14.57 -6.02 8.08
N PRO A 258 -13.31 -6.31 8.45
CA PRO A 258 -12.84 -7.69 8.54
C PRO A 258 -13.40 -8.42 9.75
N ASP A 259 -13.64 -9.71 9.60
CA ASP A 259 -13.96 -10.63 10.69
C ASP A 259 -12.66 -11.09 11.39
N PHE A 260 -12.36 -10.50 12.54
CA PHE A 260 -11.16 -10.83 13.32
C PHE A 260 -11.11 -12.27 13.81
N SER A 261 -12.23 -12.95 13.92
CA SER A 261 -12.26 -14.37 14.34
C SER A 261 -11.54 -15.29 13.35
N LYS A 262 -11.34 -14.83 12.11
CA LYS A 262 -10.63 -15.57 11.06
C LYS A 262 -9.12 -15.27 11.02
N ILE A 263 -8.66 -14.27 11.76
CA ILE A 263 -7.23 -13.87 11.74
C ILE A 263 -6.47 -14.74 12.73
N THR A 264 -5.60 -15.61 12.23
CA THR A 264 -4.87 -16.59 13.02
C THR A 264 -3.36 -16.40 13.04
N VAL A 265 -2.83 -15.47 12.24
CA VAL A 265 -1.39 -15.19 12.17
C VAL A 265 -0.94 -14.29 13.33
N PRO A 266 0.34 -14.34 13.74
CA PRO A 266 0.90 -13.40 14.70
C PRO A 266 0.74 -11.94 14.24
N VAL A 267 0.30 -11.09 15.16
CA VAL A 267 0.05 -9.65 14.89
C VAL A 267 0.78 -8.80 15.92
N LEU A 268 1.53 -7.82 15.45
CA LEU A 268 1.93 -6.65 16.22
C LEU A 268 1.03 -5.50 15.82
N SER A 269 0.17 -5.05 16.73
CA SER A 269 -0.68 -3.87 16.52
C SER A 269 -0.21 -2.74 17.44
N ALA A 270 0.07 -1.58 16.86
CA ALA A 270 0.52 -0.40 17.58
C ALA A 270 -0.23 0.85 17.13
N ALA A 271 -0.53 1.71 18.09
CA ALA A 271 -1.23 2.97 17.86
C ALA A 271 -0.64 4.09 18.72
N ASN A 272 -0.71 5.31 18.23
CA ASN A 272 -0.38 6.50 19.00
C ASN A 272 -1.59 7.01 19.78
N TRP A 273 -1.40 7.29 21.07
CA TRP A 273 -2.47 7.83 21.92
C TRP A 273 -3.05 9.15 21.41
N GLY A 274 -2.22 9.98 20.77
CA GLY A 274 -2.59 11.28 20.22
C GLY A 274 -2.81 11.29 18.71
N GLY A 275 -2.96 10.13 18.07
CA GLY A 275 -3.25 10.02 16.63
C GLY A 275 -4.58 10.69 16.29
N ALA A 276 -4.56 11.61 15.33
CA ALA A 276 -5.71 12.49 15.07
C ALA A 276 -6.89 11.77 14.37
N ILE A 277 -6.73 10.56 13.82
CA ILE A 277 -7.72 10.04 12.88
C ILE A 277 -7.95 8.54 12.98
N THR A 278 -7.00 7.78 13.42
CA THR A 278 -7.06 6.35 13.29
C THR A 278 -6.60 5.65 14.54
N SER A 279 -7.23 4.59 14.75
CA SER A 279 -6.77 3.43 15.46
C SER A 279 -6.99 3.43 16.95
N PHE A 280 -8.05 2.84 17.24
CA PHE A 280 -8.07 1.94 18.37
C PHE A 280 -8.52 0.57 17.83
N SER A 281 -7.59 -0.25 17.34
CA SER A 281 -7.84 -1.67 17.36
C SER A 281 -7.96 -2.07 18.83
N ARG A 282 -9.16 -2.29 19.30
CA ARG A 282 -9.46 -2.84 20.61
C ARG A 282 -9.17 -4.32 20.65
#